data_ecd2964ddb5e97c362409ff3d45ee654
#
_entry.id   ecd2964ddb5e97c362409ff3d45ee654
#
_cell.length_a   1.000
_cell.length_b   1.000
_cell.length_c   1.000
_cell.angle_alpha   90.00
_cell.angle_beta   90.00
_cell.angle_gamma   90.00
#
_symmetry.space_group_name_H-M   'P 1'
#
loop_
_entity.id
_entity.type
_entity.pdbx_description
1 polymer ?
#
loop_
_entity_poly.entity_id
_entity_poly.type
_entity_poly.pdbx_seq_one_letter_code
_entity_poly.pdbx_strand_id
1 'polypeptide(L)'
;MAKLHVSTTINDEPVEFLCEPHQSLMDALRSTLGLTGTKEGCGTGDCGACTITLDGRLVCSCLTLAAEAEGRTIGTIEGMAQGDRLHPLQQKFLELAALQCGICTPGVLMAAKALLERNPDPSETEIRFWLAGNLCRCTGYDKIVRAVMETAAEMRGARP
;
A
#
# COMPACT_ATOMS: atom_id res chain seq x y z
N MET A 1 26.67 6.79 14.63
CA MET A 1 25.58 7.46 15.40
C MET A 1 24.85 6.38 16.19
N ALA A 2 24.23 6.75 17.33
CA ALA A 2 23.43 5.78 18.10
C ALA A 2 22.15 5.45 17.30
N LYS A 3 21.83 4.17 17.19
CA LYS A 3 20.56 3.72 16.59
C LYS A 3 19.40 4.03 17.53
N LEU A 4 18.25 4.33 16.97
CA LEU A 4 16.99 4.52 17.67
C LEU A 4 16.25 3.19 17.74
N HIS A 5 15.69 2.89 18.90
CA HIS A 5 14.78 1.76 19.08
C HIS A 5 13.36 2.24 18.77
N VAL A 6 12.62 1.45 17.99
CA VAL A 6 11.26 1.73 17.56
C VAL A 6 10.39 0.52 17.89
N SER A 7 9.31 0.76 18.65
CA SER A 7 8.25 -0.22 18.92
C SER A 7 6.97 0.21 18.20
N THR A 8 6.42 -0.65 17.36
CA THR A 8 5.29 -0.33 16.47
C THR A 8 4.41 -1.56 16.27
N THR A 9 3.27 -1.39 15.64
CA THR A 9 2.43 -2.51 15.18
C THR A 9 2.44 -2.52 13.66
N ILE A 10 2.82 -3.65 13.04
CA ILE A 10 2.84 -3.80 11.58
C ILE A 10 1.93 -4.97 11.20
N ASN A 11 0.90 -4.70 10.39
CA ASN A 11 -0.08 -5.70 9.94
C ASN A 11 -0.66 -6.50 11.13
N ASP A 12 -1.06 -5.77 12.16
CA ASP A 12 -1.64 -6.27 13.42
C ASP A 12 -0.67 -7.04 14.34
N GLU A 13 0.62 -7.11 14.00
CA GLU A 13 1.64 -7.76 14.83
C GLU A 13 2.54 -6.72 15.51
N PRO A 14 2.84 -6.87 16.82
CA PRO A 14 3.81 -6.01 17.50
C PRO A 14 5.22 -6.31 16.98
N VAL A 15 5.95 -5.26 16.63
CA VAL A 15 7.29 -5.34 16.02
C VAL A 15 8.21 -4.33 16.68
N GLU A 16 9.43 -4.75 16.98
CA GLU A 16 10.50 -3.87 17.46
C GLU A 16 11.70 -3.94 16.52
N PHE A 17 12.32 -2.80 16.25
CA PHE A 17 13.51 -2.74 15.40
C PHE A 17 14.41 -1.56 15.76
N LEU A 18 15.63 -1.61 15.27
CA LEU A 18 16.60 -0.51 15.38
C LEU A 18 16.73 0.19 14.03
N CYS A 19 16.69 1.51 14.03
CA CYS A 19 16.91 2.32 12.83
C CYS A 19 17.95 3.41 13.04
N GLU A 20 18.57 3.86 11.95
CA GLU A 20 19.37 5.08 11.96
C GLU A 20 18.43 6.31 12.02
N PRO A 21 18.83 7.44 12.64
CA PRO A 21 17.98 8.63 12.77
C PRO A 21 17.46 9.20 11.45
N HIS A 22 18.18 8.99 10.36
CA HIS A 22 17.83 9.47 9.01
C HIS A 22 17.21 8.40 8.10
N GLN A 23 17.06 7.17 8.61
CA GLN A 23 16.54 6.06 7.83
C GLN A 23 15.07 6.27 7.47
N SER A 24 14.71 6.08 6.20
CA SER A 24 13.31 6.10 5.79
C SER A 24 12.54 4.89 6.32
N LEU A 25 11.24 5.05 6.52
CA LEU A 25 10.38 3.93 6.90
C LEU A 25 10.38 2.84 5.81
N MET A 26 10.44 3.24 4.54
CA MET A 26 10.57 2.29 3.42
C MET A 26 11.84 1.42 3.55
N ASP A 27 12.98 2.03 3.85
CA ASP A 27 14.23 1.28 4.03
C ASP A 27 14.17 0.36 5.24
N ALA A 28 13.57 0.81 6.35
CA ALA A 28 13.39 -0.02 7.54
C ALA A 28 12.49 -1.22 7.25
N LEU A 29 11.34 -1.01 6.59
CA LEU A 29 10.43 -2.10 6.20
C LEU A 29 11.16 -3.13 5.32
N ARG A 30 11.88 -2.68 4.28
CA ARG A 30 12.49 -3.56 3.30
C ARG A 30 13.78 -4.23 3.78
N SER A 31 14.69 -3.44 4.36
CA SER A 31 16.06 -3.88 4.65
C SER A 31 16.23 -4.41 6.07
N THR A 32 15.50 -3.86 7.04
CA THR A 32 15.61 -4.27 8.45
C THR A 32 14.59 -5.38 8.77
N LEU A 33 13.34 -5.23 8.29
CA LEU A 33 12.23 -6.13 8.63
C LEU A 33 11.94 -7.17 7.53
N GLY A 34 12.54 -7.06 6.35
CA GLY A 34 12.34 -8.01 5.25
C GLY A 34 10.98 -7.90 4.55
N LEU A 35 10.19 -6.87 4.84
CA LEU A 35 8.90 -6.60 4.20
C LEU A 35 9.13 -5.93 2.83
N THR A 36 9.47 -6.72 1.83
CA THR A 36 9.92 -6.25 0.52
C THR A 36 8.78 -5.90 -0.45
N GLY A 37 7.53 -6.10 -0.06
CA GLY A 37 6.34 -5.80 -0.88
C GLY A 37 6.22 -4.32 -1.20
N THR A 38 6.49 -3.44 -0.24
CA THR A 38 6.61 -1.99 -0.49
C THR A 38 7.77 -1.73 -1.44
N LYS A 39 7.56 -0.97 -2.53
CA LYS A 39 8.55 -0.79 -3.60
C LYS A 39 9.08 0.64 -3.65
N GLU A 40 10.36 0.76 -3.98
CA GLU A 40 10.98 2.04 -4.33
C GLU A 40 10.82 2.28 -5.84
N GLY A 41 10.19 3.41 -6.19
CA GLY A 41 10.09 3.84 -7.59
C GLY A 41 10.84 5.15 -7.85
N CYS A 42 10.76 6.14 -6.96
CA CYS A 42 11.40 7.45 -7.14
C CYS A 42 12.26 7.90 -5.97
N GLY A 43 11.94 7.50 -4.72
CA GLY A 43 12.60 8.00 -3.51
C GLY A 43 12.28 9.46 -3.16
N THR A 44 11.39 10.12 -3.91
CA THR A 44 11.08 11.57 -3.83
C THR A 44 9.63 11.87 -3.50
N GLY A 45 8.80 10.83 -3.25
CA GLY A 45 7.39 11.00 -2.91
C GLY A 45 6.44 11.17 -4.09
N ASP A 46 6.94 11.19 -5.34
CA ASP A 46 6.14 11.52 -6.52
C ASP A 46 5.35 10.32 -7.09
N CYS A 47 5.90 9.09 -6.99
CA CYS A 47 5.35 7.96 -7.74
C CYS A 47 4.35 7.10 -6.97
N GLY A 48 4.30 7.16 -5.65
CA GLY A 48 3.39 6.37 -4.82
C GLY A 48 3.65 4.86 -4.79
N ALA A 49 4.72 4.32 -5.38
CA ALA A 49 5.04 2.89 -5.32
C ALA A 49 5.30 2.40 -3.88
N CYS A 50 5.75 3.30 -3.02
CA CYS A 50 6.02 3.06 -1.60
C CYS A 50 4.83 3.35 -0.68
N THR A 51 3.62 3.51 -1.21
CA THR A 51 2.42 3.81 -0.41
C THR A 51 2.12 2.71 0.59
N ILE A 52 1.96 3.10 1.85
CA ILE A 52 1.54 2.27 2.98
C ILE A 52 0.48 3.04 3.77
N THR A 53 -0.11 2.42 4.79
CA THR A 53 -0.90 3.16 5.79
C THR A 53 -0.11 3.36 7.08
N LEU A 54 -0.24 4.54 7.67
CA LEU A 54 0.25 4.89 8.99
C LEU A 54 -0.94 5.46 9.78
N ASP A 55 -1.35 4.77 10.83
CA ASP A 55 -2.59 5.05 11.60
C ASP A 55 -3.81 5.21 10.66
N GLY A 56 -3.94 4.31 9.69
CA GLY A 56 -5.04 4.31 8.72
C GLY A 56 -4.96 5.38 7.61
N ARG A 57 -3.91 6.21 7.58
CA ARG A 57 -3.70 7.24 6.55
C ARG A 57 -2.66 6.80 5.53
N LEU A 58 -2.93 7.02 4.26
CA LEU A 58 -1.95 6.77 3.20
C LEU A 58 -0.76 7.73 3.32
N VAL A 59 0.45 7.17 3.32
CA VAL A 59 1.71 7.93 3.33
C VAL A 59 2.71 7.36 2.34
N CYS A 60 3.63 8.21 1.85
CA CYS A 60 4.79 7.78 1.10
C CYS A 60 5.90 7.38 2.09
N SER A 61 6.11 6.08 2.27
CA SER A 61 7.09 5.58 3.25
C SER A 61 8.54 5.99 2.95
N CYS A 62 8.86 6.36 1.70
CA CYS A 62 10.18 6.90 1.34
C CYS A 62 10.44 8.31 1.90
N LEU A 63 9.40 9.06 2.28
CA LEU A 63 9.48 10.39 2.88
C LEU A 63 9.13 10.41 4.37
N THR A 64 8.76 9.27 4.94
CA THR A 64 8.48 9.10 6.36
C THR A 64 9.74 8.55 7.04
N LEU A 65 10.16 9.11 8.17
CA LEU A 65 11.27 8.56 8.94
C LEU A 65 10.85 7.29 9.67
N ALA A 66 11.76 6.32 9.75
CA ALA A 66 11.52 5.08 10.51
C ALA A 66 11.21 5.36 11.99
N ALA A 67 11.84 6.39 12.55
CA ALA A 67 11.61 6.82 13.93
C ALA A 67 10.19 7.36 14.17
N GLU A 68 9.50 7.87 13.14
CA GLU A 68 8.11 8.34 13.25
C GLU A 68 7.10 7.19 13.42
N ALA A 69 7.53 5.95 13.23
CA ALA A 69 6.70 4.77 13.44
C ALA A 69 6.54 4.38 14.92
N GLU A 70 7.28 5.02 15.84
CA GLU A 70 7.17 4.73 17.29
C GLU A 70 5.73 4.86 17.78
N GLY A 71 5.21 3.79 18.38
CA GLY A 71 3.86 3.72 18.95
C GLY A 71 2.73 3.75 17.94
N ARG A 72 3.01 3.63 16.63
CA ARG A 72 2.00 3.74 15.56
C ARG A 72 1.62 2.38 14.98
N THR A 73 0.56 2.39 14.18
CA THR A 73 0.08 1.21 13.43
C THR A 73 0.37 1.39 11.95
N ILE A 74 1.07 0.41 11.37
CA ILE A 74 1.48 0.38 9.98
C ILE A 74 0.73 -0.75 9.26
N GLY A 75 0.12 -0.43 8.12
CA GLY A 75 -0.41 -1.43 7.19
C GLY A 75 0.43 -1.44 5.91
N THR A 76 0.92 -2.62 5.53
CA THR A 76 1.66 -2.84 4.28
C THR A 76 0.92 -3.83 3.39
N ILE A 77 1.41 -4.01 2.16
CA ILE A 77 0.81 -4.95 1.21
C ILE A 77 0.83 -6.40 1.72
N GLU A 78 1.79 -6.76 2.55
CA GLU A 78 1.89 -8.11 3.15
C GLU A 78 0.70 -8.42 4.05
N GLY A 79 0.14 -7.41 4.73
CA GLY A 79 -1.04 -7.57 5.58
C GLY A 79 -2.37 -7.52 4.83
N MET A 80 -2.37 -7.38 3.49
CA MET A 80 -3.60 -7.28 2.72
C MET A 80 -4.29 -8.63 2.51
N ALA A 81 -3.53 -9.71 2.35
CA ALA A 81 -4.04 -11.07 2.29
C ALA A 81 -4.20 -11.66 3.71
N GLN A 82 -5.11 -12.60 3.88
CA GLN A 82 -5.32 -13.34 5.12
C GLN A 82 -4.91 -14.80 4.92
N GLY A 83 -3.69 -15.13 5.32
CA GLY A 83 -3.08 -16.43 5.00
C GLY A 83 -3.03 -16.64 3.48
N ASP A 84 -3.56 -17.77 3.00
CA ASP A 84 -3.61 -18.10 1.57
C ASP A 84 -4.75 -17.41 0.81
N ARG A 85 -5.59 -16.64 1.50
CA ARG A 85 -6.73 -15.96 0.91
C ARG A 85 -6.36 -14.54 0.50
N LEU A 86 -6.32 -14.30 -0.80
CA LEU A 86 -6.10 -12.96 -1.36
C LEU A 86 -7.29 -12.03 -1.04
N HIS A 87 -6.97 -10.75 -0.86
CA HIS A 87 -7.99 -9.72 -0.80
C HIS A 87 -8.71 -9.61 -2.18
N PRO A 88 -10.02 -9.30 -2.24
CA PRO A 88 -10.75 -9.17 -3.52
C PRO A 88 -10.07 -8.28 -4.56
N LEU A 89 -9.46 -7.16 -4.14
CA LEU A 89 -8.64 -6.32 -5.03
C LEU A 89 -7.46 -7.08 -5.63
N GLN A 90 -6.72 -7.85 -4.85
CA GLN A 90 -5.58 -8.63 -5.34
C GLN A 90 -6.05 -9.68 -6.35
N GLN A 91 -7.17 -10.35 -6.06
CA GLN A 91 -7.78 -11.33 -6.94
C GLN A 91 -8.18 -10.68 -8.28
N LYS A 92 -8.88 -9.53 -8.25
CA LYS A 92 -9.30 -8.82 -9.48
C LYS A 92 -8.11 -8.31 -10.29
N PHE A 93 -7.03 -7.89 -9.64
CA PHE A 93 -5.81 -7.49 -10.34
C PHE A 93 -5.19 -8.64 -11.13
N LEU A 94 -5.24 -9.86 -10.61
CA LEU A 94 -4.79 -11.06 -11.32
C LEU A 94 -5.76 -11.43 -12.45
N GLU A 95 -7.05 -11.51 -12.20
CA GLU A 95 -8.08 -11.90 -13.16
C GLU A 95 -8.10 -10.98 -14.40
N LEU A 96 -7.97 -9.68 -14.20
CA LEU A 96 -8.02 -8.69 -15.29
C LEU A 96 -6.63 -8.34 -15.84
N ALA A 97 -5.58 -8.99 -15.36
CA ALA A 97 -4.20 -8.64 -15.69
C ALA A 97 -3.93 -7.13 -15.54
N ALA A 98 -4.37 -6.57 -14.39
CA ALA A 98 -4.22 -5.15 -14.05
C ALA A 98 -2.81 -4.80 -13.56
N LEU A 99 -1.84 -5.64 -13.82
CA LEU A 99 -0.43 -5.48 -13.47
C LEU A 99 0.46 -5.97 -14.64
N GLN A 100 1.69 -5.46 -14.69
CA GLN A 100 2.72 -5.93 -15.62
C GLN A 100 4.04 -6.13 -14.88
N CYS A 101 4.91 -5.10 -14.75
CA CYS A 101 6.19 -5.23 -14.06
C CYS A 101 6.06 -5.41 -12.53
N GLY A 102 4.94 -5.00 -11.92
CA GLY A 102 4.66 -5.19 -10.50
C GLY A 102 5.17 -4.10 -9.56
N ILE A 103 5.98 -3.13 -10.04
CA ILE A 103 6.59 -2.10 -9.17
C ILE A 103 5.54 -1.17 -8.54
N CYS A 104 4.59 -0.67 -9.31
CA CYS A 104 3.53 0.20 -8.78
C CYS A 104 2.43 -0.57 -8.04
N THR A 105 2.30 -1.87 -8.29
CA THR A 105 1.14 -2.67 -7.86
C THR A 105 0.88 -2.63 -6.35
N PRO A 106 1.87 -2.81 -5.46
CA PRO A 106 1.62 -2.73 -4.02
C PRO A 106 1.06 -1.38 -3.58
N GLY A 107 1.66 -0.27 -4.05
CA GLY A 107 1.19 1.07 -3.71
C GLY A 107 -0.22 1.37 -4.24
N VAL A 108 -0.51 0.94 -5.47
CA VAL A 108 -1.85 1.07 -6.08
C VAL A 108 -2.89 0.26 -5.29
N LEU A 109 -2.57 -0.97 -4.90
CA LEU A 109 -3.46 -1.82 -4.10
C LEU A 109 -3.76 -1.21 -2.72
N MET A 110 -2.74 -0.68 -2.04
CA MET A 110 -2.92 0.00 -0.75
C MET A 110 -3.80 1.25 -0.89
N ALA A 111 -3.58 2.06 -1.93
CA ALA A 111 -4.38 3.24 -2.21
C ALA A 111 -5.83 2.86 -2.58
N ALA A 112 -6.03 1.86 -3.44
CA ALA A 112 -7.35 1.39 -3.84
C ALA A 112 -8.13 0.80 -2.66
N LYS A 113 -7.47 0.03 -1.77
CA LYS A 113 -8.09 -0.50 -0.54
C LYS A 113 -8.62 0.65 0.32
N ALA A 114 -7.79 1.66 0.58
CA ALA A 114 -8.18 2.82 1.38
C ALA A 114 -9.35 3.61 0.73
N LEU A 115 -9.42 3.68 -0.60
CA LEU A 115 -10.56 4.25 -1.30
C LEU A 115 -11.84 3.47 -1.01
N LEU A 116 -11.82 2.13 -1.19
CA LEU A 116 -13.00 1.29 -1.03
C LEU A 116 -13.49 1.20 0.42
N GLU A 117 -12.59 1.36 1.40
CA GLU A 117 -12.95 1.49 2.81
C GLU A 117 -13.69 2.81 3.10
N ARG A 118 -13.28 3.90 2.44
CA ARG A 118 -13.87 5.22 2.58
C ARG A 118 -15.14 5.40 1.75
N ASN A 119 -15.13 4.92 0.50
CA ASN A 119 -16.24 4.98 -0.43
C ASN A 119 -16.41 3.61 -1.10
N PRO A 120 -17.39 2.81 -0.68
CA PRO A 120 -17.60 1.46 -1.22
C PRO A 120 -18.22 1.44 -2.64
N ASP A 121 -18.62 2.59 -3.18
CA ASP A 121 -19.19 2.75 -4.52
C ASP A 121 -18.58 3.93 -5.26
N PRO A 122 -17.25 3.91 -5.53
CA PRO A 122 -16.61 5.02 -6.20
C PRO A 122 -16.94 5.00 -7.70
N SER A 123 -17.19 6.18 -8.26
CA SER A 123 -17.26 6.37 -9.71
C SER A 123 -15.88 6.19 -10.35
N GLU A 124 -15.84 5.92 -11.66
CA GLU A 124 -14.58 5.83 -12.42
C GLU A 124 -13.73 7.10 -12.24
N THR A 125 -14.36 8.28 -12.28
CA THR A 125 -13.68 9.57 -12.10
C THR A 125 -13.03 9.69 -10.73
N GLU A 126 -13.73 9.27 -9.67
CA GLU A 126 -13.18 9.26 -8.31
C GLU A 126 -12.01 8.31 -8.17
N ILE A 127 -12.08 7.11 -8.77
CA ILE A 127 -10.98 6.15 -8.77
C ILE A 127 -9.74 6.75 -9.47
N ARG A 128 -9.93 7.33 -10.64
CA ARG A 128 -8.83 7.97 -11.40
C ARG A 128 -8.20 9.11 -10.63
N PHE A 129 -9.02 9.96 -10.00
CA PHE A 129 -8.54 11.07 -9.17
C PHE A 129 -7.79 10.57 -7.93
N TRP A 130 -8.33 9.58 -7.23
CA TRP A 130 -7.71 9.01 -6.04
C TRP A 130 -6.36 8.37 -6.33
N LEU A 131 -6.25 7.65 -7.44
CA LEU A 131 -5.03 6.98 -7.86
C LEU A 131 -4.03 7.89 -8.60
N ALA A 132 -4.31 9.17 -8.76
CA ALA A 132 -3.44 10.10 -9.50
C ALA A 132 -2.02 10.23 -8.91
N GLY A 133 -1.86 9.96 -7.60
CA GLY A 133 -0.57 9.92 -6.91
C GLY A 133 0.18 8.57 -7.02
N ASN A 134 -0.41 7.55 -7.66
CA ASN A 134 0.19 6.22 -7.82
C ASN A 134 0.51 5.98 -9.29
N LEU A 135 1.75 6.26 -9.69
CA LEU A 135 2.16 6.26 -11.10
C LEU A 135 2.46 4.85 -11.61
N CYS A 136 1.90 4.52 -12.77
CA CYS A 136 2.18 3.30 -13.51
C CYS A 136 2.61 3.63 -14.95
N ARG A 137 3.81 3.19 -15.35
CA ARG A 137 4.32 3.40 -16.72
C ARG A 137 3.86 2.31 -17.72
N CYS A 138 3.37 1.17 -17.21
CA CYS A 138 3.15 -0.03 -18.03
C CYS A 138 1.71 -0.19 -18.49
N THR A 139 0.72 -0.04 -17.59
CA THR A 139 -0.66 -0.54 -17.79
C THR A 139 -1.60 0.41 -18.54
N GLY A 140 -1.29 1.72 -18.58
CA GLY A 140 -2.22 2.74 -19.09
C GLY A 140 -3.47 2.93 -18.22
N TYR A 141 -3.50 2.34 -16.99
CA TYR A 141 -4.53 2.47 -15.95
C TYR A 141 -5.89 1.84 -16.22
N ASP A 142 -6.30 1.61 -17.45
CA ASP A 142 -7.65 1.12 -17.76
C ASP A 142 -8.02 -0.13 -16.97
N LYS A 143 -7.16 -1.15 -17.03
CA LYS A 143 -7.39 -2.40 -16.29
C LYS A 143 -7.33 -2.24 -14.77
N ILE A 144 -6.49 -1.31 -14.27
CA ILE A 144 -6.43 -0.98 -12.85
C ILE A 144 -7.76 -0.39 -12.39
N VAL A 145 -8.27 0.60 -13.10
CA VAL A 145 -9.54 1.27 -12.79
C VAL A 145 -10.70 0.27 -12.83
N ARG A 146 -10.76 -0.57 -13.87
CA ARG A 146 -11.75 -1.64 -14.00
C ARG A 146 -11.69 -2.62 -12.84
N ALA A 147 -10.48 -3.05 -12.44
CA ALA A 147 -10.31 -3.97 -11.30
C ALA A 147 -10.86 -3.38 -10.01
N VAL A 148 -10.65 -2.08 -9.76
CA VAL A 148 -11.20 -1.39 -8.59
C VAL A 148 -12.72 -1.30 -8.67
N MET A 149 -13.29 -0.94 -9.83
CA MET A 149 -14.75 -0.88 -10.05
C MET A 149 -15.43 -2.23 -9.84
N GLU A 150 -14.88 -3.29 -10.44
CA GLU A 150 -15.43 -4.65 -10.32
C GLU A 150 -15.32 -5.16 -8.88
N THR A 151 -14.21 -4.89 -8.20
CA THR A 151 -14.05 -5.21 -6.77
C THR A 151 -15.10 -4.48 -5.92
N ALA A 152 -15.32 -3.19 -6.17
CA ALA A 152 -16.34 -2.42 -5.46
C ALA A 152 -17.75 -3.03 -5.63
N ALA A 153 -18.10 -3.42 -6.86
CA ALA A 153 -19.39 -4.05 -7.17
C ALA A 153 -19.54 -5.41 -6.46
N GLU A 154 -18.50 -6.24 -6.48
CA GLU A 154 -18.48 -7.56 -5.83
C GLU A 154 -18.60 -7.44 -4.30
N MET A 155 -17.84 -6.54 -3.68
CA MET A 155 -17.88 -6.31 -2.23
C MET A 155 -19.23 -5.77 -1.76
N ARG A 156 -19.95 -4.99 -2.58
CA ARG A 156 -21.33 -4.56 -2.27
C ARG A 156 -22.32 -5.70 -2.37
N GLY A 157 -22.21 -6.55 -3.40
CA GLY A 157 -23.08 -7.71 -3.57
C GLY A 157 -22.87 -8.81 -2.51
N ALA A 158 -21.72 -8.83 -1.85
CA ALA A 158 -21.38 -9.76 -0.78
C ALA A 158 -21.77 -9.24 0.63
N ARG A 159 -22.23 -7.99 0.76
CA ARG A 159 -22.77 -7.47 2.03
C ARG A 159 -24.21 -7.94 2.19
N PRO A 160 -24.56 -8.57 3.36
CA PRO A 160 -25.91 -9.01 3.67
C PRO A 160 -26.89 -7.84 3.83
#